data_fe4197a4c422fda5e836f54c04c064a7
#
_entry.id   fe4197a4c422fda5e836f54c04c064a7
#
_cell.length_a   1.000
_cell.length_b   1.000
_cell.length_c   1.000
_cell.angle_alpha   90.00
_cell.angle_beta   90.00
_cell.angle_gamma   90.00
#
_symmetry.space_group_name_H-M   'P 1'
#
loop_
_entity.id
_entity.type
_entity.pdbx_description
1 polymer ?
#
loop_
_entity_poly.entity_id
_entity_poly.type
_entity_poly.pdbx_seq_one_letter_code
_entity_poly.pdbx_strand_id
1 'polypeptide(L)'
;DNVMPQTVEAINHASAAGVPIVFAINKIDKPHANPDKIKEELANMNYLVEDWGGKYQSQEISAKKGIGVEDLLEKVLLEADLLDLKANPKRRAVGSIIESSLDKGRGYVSTVLVENGTLKVGDIVLAGTHFGRVKAMFNERNQRIEKAGPSEPALILGLNGAPQAGDTFNVLETDQEAREIANRREQLQRELGLRTQKMLTLDDIG
;
A
#
# COMPACT_ATOMS: atom_id res chain seq x y z
N ASP A 1 -3.14 -18.50 -18.13
CA ASP A 1 -1.79 -17.92 -18.04
C ASP A 1 -1.02 -18.64 -16.93
N ASN A 2 0.28 -18.77 -17.10
CA ASN A 2 1.17 -19.40 -16.12
C ASN A 2 1.67 -18.36 -15.09
N VAL A 3 2.54 -18.80 -14.18
CA VAL A 3 3.26 -17.87 -13.31
C VAL A 3 4.20 -17.02 -14.17
N MET A 4 3.92 -15.73 -14.24
CA MET A 4 4.63 -14.78 -15.08
C MET A 4 5.74 -14.06 -14.29
N PRO A 5 6.73 -13.43 -14.95
CA PRO A 5 7.81 -12.72 -14.27
C PRO A 5 7.35 -11.68 -13.24
N GLN A 6 6.24 -10.98 -13.49
CA GLN A 6 5.64 -10.04 -12.56
C GLN A 6 5.14 -10.71 -11.28
N THR A 7 4.60 -11.92 -11.38
CA THR A 7 4.18 -12.71 -10.21
C THR A 7 5.39 -13.12 -9.37
N VAL A 8 6.46 -13.55 -10.01
CA VAL A 8 7.73 -13.90 -9.34
C VAL A 8 8.28 -12.68 -8.59
N GLU A 9 8.28 -11.53 -9.23
CA GLU A 9 8.73 -10.27 -8.63
C GLU A 9 7.88 -9.91 -7.40
N ALA A 10 6.56 -9.99 -7.51
CA ALA A 10 5.65 -9.71 -6.39
C ALA A 10 5.88 -10.66 -5.21
N ILE A 11 6.09 -11.95 -5.46
CA ILE A 11 6.41 -12.95 -4.44
C ILE A 11 7.74 -12.61 -3.75
N ASN A 12 8.76 -12.27 -4.52
CA ASN A 12 10.08 -11.91 -3.99
C ASN A 12 10.00 -10.65 -3.10
N HIS A 13 9.26 -9.63 -3.51
CA HIS A 13 9.03 -8.44 -2.72
C HIS A 13 8.29 -8.74 -1.40
N ALA A 14 7.24 -9.54 -1.46
CA ALA A 14 6.48 -9.95 -0.27
C ALA A 14 7.35 -10.78 0.70
N SER A 15 8.15 -11.69 0.18
CA SER A 15 9.07 -12.51 0.96
C SER A 15 10.15 -11.65 1.62
N ALA A 16 10.74 -10.70 0.89
CA ALA A 16 11.73 -9.77 1.42
C ALA A 16 11.16 -8.86 2.50
N ALA A 17 9.90 -8.45 2.36
CA ALA A 17 9.18 -7.67 3.37
C ALA A 17 8.73 -8.50 4.58
N GLY A 18 8.79 -9.83 4.52
CA GLY A 18 8.38 -10.72 5.60
C GLY A 18 6.88 -10.74 5.87
N VAL A 19 6.06 -10.38 4.87
CA VAL A 19 4.59 -10.38 4.99
C VAL A 19 4.01 -11.73 4.60
N PRO A 20 2.88 -12.15 5.21
CA PRO A 20 2.15 -13.35 4.79
C PRO A 20 1.67 -13.25 3.33
N ILE A 21 1.65 -14.39 2.65
CA ILE A 21 1.23 -14.48 1.26
C ILE A 21 0.03 -15.42 1.16
N VAL A 22 -1.03 -14.97 0.49
CA VAL A 22 -2.18 -15.78 0.09
C VAL A 22 -2.25 -15.77 -1.43
N PHE A 23 -2.32 -16.93 -2.05
CA PHE A 23 -2.41 -17.06 -3.49
C PHE A 23 -3.85 -17.13 -3.97
N ALA A 24 -4.22 -16.28 -4.90
CA ALA A 24 -5.49 -16.32 -5.60
C ALA A 24 -5.25 -16.77 -7.05
N ILE A 25 -5.71 -17.97 -7.39
CA ILE A 25 -5.62 -18.51 -8.74
C ILE A 25 -6.92 -18.17 -9.47
N ASN A 26 -6.86 -17.12 -10.28
CA ASN A 26 -8.03 -16.54 -10.93
C ASN A 26 -8.30 -17.15 -12.30
N LYS A 27 -9.47 -16.82 -12.84
CA LYS A 27 -9.93 -17.19 -14.19
C LYS A 27 -10.12 -18.70 -14.38
N ILE A 28 -10.52 -19.40 -13.32
CA ILE A 28 -10.81 -20.86 -13.40
C ILE A 28 -12.00 -21.19 -14.31
N ASP A 29 -12.81 -20.20 -14.67
CA ASP A 29 -13.93 -20.30 -15.59
C ASP A 29 -13.51 -20.43 -17.06
N LYS A 30 -12.23 -20.19 -17.39
CA LYS A 30 -11.74 -20.31 -18.77
C LYS A 30 -11.54 -21.79 -19.17
N PRO A 31 -11.80 -22.14 -20.45
CA PRO A 31 -11.74 -23.55 -20.92
C PRO A 31 -10.37 -24.21 -20.75
N HIS A 32 -9.29 -23.43 -20.77
CA HIS A 32 -7.91 -23.92 -20.65
C HIS A 32 -7.29 -23.68 -19.29
N ALA A 33 -8.12 -23.33 -18.28
CA ALA A 33 -7.64 -23.11 -16.93
C ALA A 33 -7.09 -24.42 -16.34
N ASN A 34 -5.87 -24.34 -15.76
CA ASN A 34 -5.25 -25.46 -15.07
C ASN A 34 -4.64 -24.99 -13.75
N PRO A 35 -5.45 -24.91 -12.69
CA PRO A 35 -4.99 -24.48 -11.36
C PRO A 35 -3.88 -25.35 -10.78
N ASP A 36 -3.92 -26.65 -11.04
CA ASP A 36 -2.91 -27.60 -10.53
C ASP A 36 -1.52 -27.32 -11.10
N LYS A 37 -1.45 -26.92 -12.36
CA LYS A 37 -0.20 -26.50 -12.98
C LYS A 37 0.40 -25.26 -12.30
N ILE A 38 -0.44 -24.29 -11.95
CA ILE A 38 0.01 -23.09 -11.22
C ILE A 38 0.52 -23.48 -9.84
N LYS A 39 -0.17 -24.37 -9.13
CA LYS A 39 0.26 -24.89 -7.83
C LYS A 39 1.60 -25.62 -7.93
N GLU A 40 1.82 -26.38 -8.99
CA GLU A 40 3.10 -27.05 -9.29
C GLU A 40 4.22 -26.03 -9.52
N GLU A 41 3.98 -25.01 -10.33
CA GLU A 41 4.96 -23.94 -10.57
C GLU A 41 5.32 -23.21 -9.27
N LEU A 42 4.35 -22.93 -8.40
CA LEU A 42 4.58 -22.35 -7.08
C LEU A 42 5.39 -23.29 -6.17
N ALA A 43 5.10 -24.58 -6.18
CA ALA A 43 5.85 -25.58 -5.43
C ALA A 43 7.32 -25.66 -5.87
N ASN A 44 7.59 -25.55 -7.17
CA ASN A 44 8.94 -25.51 -7.73
C ASN A 44 9.73 -24.26 -7.30
N MET A 45 9.03 -23.19 -6.93
CA MET A 45 9.61 -21.96 -6.36
C MET A 45 9.73 -21.99 -4.83
N ASN A 46 9.46 -23.13 -4.18
CA ASN A 46 9.39 -23.32 -2.72
C ASN A 46 8.19 -22.66 -2.05
N TYR A 47 7.11 -22.44 -2.79
CA TYR A 47 5.83 -21.93 -2.26
C TYR A 47 4.76 -23.00 -2.36
N LEU A 48 4.93 -24.06 -1.57
CA LEU A 48 3.98 -25.18 -1.52
C LEU A 48 2.67 -24.75 -0.84
N VAL A 49 1.57 -24.93 -1.54
CA VAL A 49 0.24 -24.57 -1.03
C VAL A 49 -0.27 -25.59 0.01
N GLU A 50 -1.18 -25.14 0.88
CA GLU A 50 -1.72 -25.95 1.98
C GLU A 50 -2.43 -27.21 1.47
N ASP A 51 -3.16 -27.12 0.37
CA ASP A 51 -3.84 -28.26 -0.26
C ASP A 51 -2.88 -29.41 -0.62
N TRP A 52 -1.62 -29.12 -0.84
CA TRP A 52 -0.56 -30.08 -1.16
C TRP A 52 0.39 -30.33 0.02
N GLY A 53 -0.03 -30.00 1.23
CA GLY A 53 0.73 -30.22 2.46
C GLY A 53 1.74 -29.13 2.81
N GLY A 54 1.68 -27.98 2.15
CA GLY A 54 2.51 -26.81 2.44
C GLY A 54 1.89 -25.87 3.45
N LYS A 55 2.48 -24.68 3.59
CA LYS A 55 2.06 -23.66 4.57
C LYS A 55 1.34 -22.46 3.96
N TYR A 56 1.31 -22.33 2.64
CA TYR A 56 0.73 -21.18 1.96
C TYR A 56 -0.73 -21.41 1.61
N GLN A 57 -1.59 -20.50 2.02
CA GLN A 57 -2.99 -20.51 1.66
C GLN A 57 -3.16 -20.20 0.17
N SER A 58 -4.04 -20.93 -0.49
CA SER A 58 -4.42 -20.67 -1.87
C SER A 58 -5.92 -20.86 -2.07
N GLN A 59 -6.49 -20.13 -3.01
CA GLN A 59 -7.90 -20.24 -3.39
C GLN A 59 -8.03 -20.10 -4.90
N GLU A 60 -8.73 -21.06 -5.49
CA GLU A 60 -9.15 -21.01 -6.87
C GLU A 60 -10.39 -20.13 -6.97
N ILE A 61 -10.36 -19.15 -7.86
CA ILE A 61 -11.44 -18.17 -8.00
C ILE A 61 -11.76 -17.86 -9.46
N SER A 62 -12.97 -17.38 -9.68
CA SER A 62 -13.33 -16.61 -10.87
C SER A 62 -13.90 -15.26 -10.40
N ALA A 63 -13.07 -14.24 -10.45
CA ALA A 63 -13.50 -12.88 -10.06
C ALA A 63 -14.66 -12.40 -10.93
N LYS A 64 -14.63 -12.74 -12.22
CA LYS A 64 -15.70 -12.37 -13.16
C LYS A 64 -17.05 -12.98 -12.80
N LYS A 65 -17.07 -14.23 -12.33
CA LYS A 65 -18.29 -14.96 -11.96
C LYS A 65 -18.60 -14.94 -10.46
N GLY A 66 -17.71 -14.38 -9.66
CA GLY A 66 -17.85 -14.34 -8.19
C GLY A 66 -17.62 -15.68 -7.51
N ILE A 67 -17.01 -16.65 -8.19
CA ILE A 67 -16.76 -18.00 -7.64
C ILE A 67 -15.53 -17.98 -6.74
N GLY A 68 -15.65 -18.49 -5.51
CA GLY A 68 -14.54 -18.65 -4.57
C GLY A 68 -14.03 -17.37 -3.92
N VAL A 69 -14.62 -16.20 -4.21
CA VAL A 69 -14.17 -14.91 -3.68
C VAL A 69 -14.38 -14.82 -2.17
N GLU A 70 -15.51 -15.28 -1.65
CA GLU A 70 -15.76 -15.31 -0.21
C GLU A 70 -14.77 -16.21 0.53
N ASP A 71 -14.49 -17.39 -0.01
CA ASP A 71 -13.49 -18.31 0.53
C ASP A 71 -12.09 -17.71 0.55
N LEU A 72 -11.72 -16.95 -0.50
CA LEU A 72 -10.47 -16.21 -0.55
C LEU A 72 -10.39 -15.17 0.57
N LEU A 73 -11.46 -14.40 0.77
CA LEU A 73 -11.52 -13.38 1.82
C LEU A 73 -11.44 -14.00 3.22
N GLU A 74 -12.06 -15.15 3.44
CA GLU A 74 -11.93 -15.90 4.70
C GLU A 74 -10.48 -16.32 4.97
N LYS A 75 -9.76 -16.78 3.95
CA LYS A 75 -8.33 -17.12 4.07
C LYS A 75 -7.46 -15.92 4.37
N VAL A 76 -7.74 -14.77 3.76
CA VAL A 76 -7.07 -13.51 4.07
C VAL A 76 -7.29 -13.11 5.53
N LEU A 77 -8.54 -13.20 6.01
CA LEU A 77 -8.88 -12.90 7.40
C LEU A 77 -8.20 -13.86 8.39
N LEU A 78 -8.12 -15.13 8.04
CA LEU A 78 -7.42 -16.13 8.85
C LEU A 78 -5.93 -15.79 9.00
N GLU A 79 -5.26 -15.43 7.92
CA GLU A 79 -3.85 -15.00 7.97
C GLU A 79 -3.69 -13.70 8.78
N ALA A 80 -4.61 -12.76 8.67
CA ALA A 80 -4.61 -11.54 9.46
C ALA A 80 -4.78 -11.82 10.96
N ASP A 81 -5.66 -12.73 11.33
CA ASP A 81 -5.88 -13.14 12.72
C ASP A 81 -4.62 -13.76 13.36
N LEU A 82 -3.86 -14.53 12.58
CA LEU A 82 -2.59 -15.12 13.02
C LEU A 82 -1.51 -14.08 13.33
N LEU A 83 -1.57 -12.90 12.71
CA LEU A 83 -0.64 -11.81 12.95
C LEU A 83 -0.92 -11.06 14.27
N ASP A 84 -2.11 -11.22 14.86
CA ASP A 84 -2.55 -10.50 16.07
C ASP A 84 -2.26 -9.00 15.98
N LEU A 85 -2.74 -8.37 14.91
CA LEU A 85 -2.50 -6.96 14.63
C LEU A 85 -3.20 -6.07 15.64
N LYS A 86 -2.46 -5.10 16.19
CA LYS A 86 -2.93 -4.17 17.20
C LYS A 86 -2.62 -2.73 16.83
N ALA A 87 -3.51 -1.82 17.19
CA ALA A 87 -3.30 -0.38 17.01
C ALA A 87 -3.93 0.40 18.15
N ASN A 88 -3.37 1.57 18.43
CA ASN A 88 -3.88 2.47 19.45
C ASN A 88 -4.59 3.66 18.78
N PRO A 89 -5.94 3.75 18.86
CA PRO A 89 -6.67 4.86 18.26
C PRO A 89 -6.46 6.21 18.96
N LYS A 90 -5.93 6.21 20.18
CA LYS A 90 -5.78 7.41 21.02
C LYS A 90 -4.48 8.17 20.82
N ARG A 91 -3.78 7.95 19.72
CA ARG A 91 -2.55 8.66 19.38
C ARG A 91 -2.72 9.43 18.07
N ARG A 92 -1.73 10.26 17.73
CA ARG A 92 -1.68 10.92 16.43
C ARG A 92 -1.57 9.88 15.32
N ALA A 93 -2.27 10.13 14.22
CA ALA A 93 -2.30 9.19 13.11
C ALA A 93 -0.93 9.02 12.44
N VAL A 94 -0.67 7.80 12.08
CA VAL A 94 0.43 7.35 11.21
C VAL A 94 -0.15 6.37 10.22
N GLY A 95 0.28 6.43 8.98
CA GLY A 95 -0.17 5.50 7.97
C GLY A 95 0.56 5.68 6.65
N SER A 96 -0.06 5.18 5.60
CA SER A 96 0.53 5.15 4.26
C SER A 96 -0.33 5.90 3.26
N ILE A 97 0.32 6.50 2.27
CA ILE A 97 -0.32 7.05 1.08
C ILE A 97 -0.58 5.90 0.11
N ILE A 98 -1.82 5.73 -0.29
CA ILE A 98 -2.21 4.71 -1.28
C ILE A 98 -2.08 5.28 -2.69
N GLU A 99 -2.63 6.49 -2.90
CA GLU A 99 -2.53 7.22 -4.16
C GLU A 99 -2.72 8.71 -3.93
N SER A 100 -2.26 9.50 -4.88
CA SER A 100 -2.44 10.95 -4.89
C SER A 100 -2.64 11.45 -6.30
N SER A 101 -3.47 12.47 -6.46
CA SER A 101 -3.73 13.11 -7.75
C SER A 101 -4.07 14.58 -7.58
N LEU A 102 -4.03 15.32 -8.67
CA LEU A 102 -4.52 16.68 -8.74
C LEU A 102 -5.92 16.69 -9.36
N ASP A 103 -6.91 17.01 -8.57
CA ASP A 103 -8.27 17.23 -9.00
C ASP A 103 -8.48 18.68 -9.41
N LYS A 104 -9.09 18.93 -10.55
CA LYS A 104 -9.29 20.28 -11.08
C LYS A 104 -10.19 21.16 -10.21
N GLY A 105 -11.10 20.55 -9.45
CA GLY A 105 -12.04 21.27 -8.58
C GLY A 105 -11.61 21.34 -7.14
N ARG A 106 -10.99 20.29 -6.64
CA ARG A 106 -10.66 20.12 -5.21
C ARG A 106 -9.19 20.34 -4.87
N GLY A 107 -8.32 20.46 -5.86
CA GLY A 107 -6.88 20.54 -5.65
C GLY A 107 -6.23 19.18 -5.45
N TYR A 108 -5.17 19.12 -4.67
CA TYR A 108 -4.50 17.86 -4.38
C TYR A 108 -5.35 16.96 -3.49
N VAL A 109 -5.54 15.73 -3.94
CA VAL A 109 -6.35 14.70 -3.31
C VAL A 109 -5.48 13.50 -3.02
N SER A 110 -5.46 13.01 -1.79
CA SER A 110 -4.69 11.84 -1.42
C SER A 110 -5.58 10.83 -0.71
N THR A 111 -5.49 9.57 -1.16
CA THR A 111 -6.09 8.45 -0.45
C THR A 111 -5.05 7.90 0.52
N VAL A 112 -5.40 7.86 1.79
CA VAL A 112 -4.54 7.39 2.86
C VAL A 112 -5.14 6.17 3.55
N LEU A 113 -4.29 5.30 4.08
CA LEU A 113 -4.68 4.23 4.99
C LEU A 113 -4.10 4.54 6.36
N VAL A 114 -4.96 4.73 7.34
CA VAL A 114 -4.55 4.94 8.73
C VAL A 114 -4.12 3.60 9.32
N GLU A 115 -2.88 3.49 9.72
CA GLU A 115 -2.33 2.26 10.33
C GLU A 115 -2.40 2.31 11.84
N ASN A 116 -2.20 3.49 12.43
CA ASN A 116 -2.24 3.70 13.86
C ASN A 116 -2.74 5.12 14.18
N GLY A 117 -3.34 5.29 15.35
CA GLY A 117 -3.90 6.57 15.76
C GLY A 117 -5.22 6.90 15.08
N THR A 118 -5.67 8.12 15.23
CA THR A 118 -6.89 8.66 14.60
C THR A 118 -6.56 9.94 13.86
N LEU A 119 -6.86 9.94 12.56
CA LEU A 119 -6.74 11.14 11.72
C LEU A 119 -8.04 11.95 11.80
N LYS A 120 -7.92 13.26 11.98
CA LYS A 120 -9.05 14.16 12.10
C LYS A 120 -8.93 15.32 11.13
N VAL A 121 -10.07 15.87 10.72
CA VAL A 121 -10.11 17.14 10.00
C VAL A 121 -9.44 18.22 10.86
N GLY A 122 -8.56 19.01 10.25
CA GLY A 122 -7.75 20.02 10.93
C GLY A 122 -6.35 19.56 11.34
N ASP A 123 -6.06 18.27 11.30
CA ASP A 123 -4.73 17.73 11.58
C ASP A 123 -3.71 18.18 10.52
N ILE A 124 -2.48 18.40 10.98
CA ILE A 124 -1.35 18.73 10.12
C ILE A 124 -0.67 17.45 9.71
N VAL A 125 -0.71 17.15 8.41
CA VAL A 125 -0.16 15.93 7.83
C VAL A 125 1.12 16.24 7.08
N LEU A 126 2.15 15.43 7.31
CA LEU A 126 3.37 15.39 6.53
C LEU A 126 3.48 14.03 5.84
N ALA A 127 3.63 14.03 4.53
CA ALA A 127 3.78 12.84 3.71
C ALA A 127 4.88 13.07 2.67
N GLY A 128 5.99 12.32 2.79
CA GLY A 128 7.16 12.55 1.93
C GLY A 128 7.70 13.97 2.11
N THR A 129 7.73 14.74 1.02
CA THR A 129 8.15 16.15 0.99
C THR A 129 6.97 17.13 0.98
N HIS A 130 5.75 16.64 1.12
CA HIS A 130 4.53 17.43 1.10
C HIS A 130 3.88 17.48 2.47
N PHE A 131 3.22 18.58 2.76
CA PHE A 131 2.52 18.79 4.03
C PHE A 131 1.28 19.66 3.82
N GLY A 132 0.43 19.70 4.80
CA GLY A 132 -0.75 20.54 4.81
C GLY A 132 -1.71 20.20 5.94
N ARG A 133 -2.66 21.07 6.14
CA ARG A 133 -3.75 20.84 7.09
C ARG A 133 -4.90 20.15 6.39
N VAL A 134 -5.43 19.09 6.97
CA VAL A 134 -6.58 18.37 6.43
C VAL A 134 -7.81 19.30 6.45
N LYS A 135 -8.25 19.70 5.27
CA LYS A 135 -9.44 20.58 5.09
C LYS A 135 -10.74 19.81 5.09
N ALA A 136 -10.72 18.62 4.52
CA ALA A 136 -11.88 17.73 4.43
C ALA A 136 -11.41 16.29 4.27
N MET A 137 -12.25 15.35 4.71
CA MET A 137 -12.04 13.91 4.58
C MET A 137 -13.31 13.26 4.05
N PHE A 138 -13.12 12.22 3.25
CA PHE A 138 -14.21 11.42 2.66
C PHE A 138 -13.92 9.94 2.84
N ASN A 139 -14.98 9.16 3.05
CA ASN A 139 -14.88 7.70 3.09
C ASN A 139 -14.92 7.09 1.68
N GLU A 140 -14.90 5.76 1.59
CA GLU A 140 -14.96 5.02 0.33
C GLU A 140 -16.27 5.23 -0.47
N ARG A 141 -17.31 5.71 0.20
CA ARG A 141 -18.62 6.05 -0.40
C ARG A 141 -18.72 7.52 -0.79
N ASN A 142 -17.60 8.24 -0.75
CA ASN A 142 -17.53 9.67 -1.01
C ASN A 142 -18.41 10.53 -0.07
N GLN A 143 -18.66 10.03 1.13
CA GLN A 143 -19.34 10.75 2.19
C GLN A 143 -18.33 11.48 3.06
N ARG A 144 -18.67 12.71 3.45
CA ARG A 144 -17.81 13.52 4.33
C ARG A 144 -17.73 12.90 5.72
N ILE A 145 -16.51 12.76 6.23
CA ILE A 145 -16.24 12.24 7.57
C ILE A 145 -15.34 13.21 8.34
N GLU A 146 -15.41 13.17 9.67
CA GLU A 146 -14.63 14.03 10.56
C GLU A 146 -13.36 13.36 11.07
N LYS A 147 -13.35 12.02 11.10
CA LYS A 147 -12.23 11.22 11.61
C LYS A 147 -12.13 9.88 10.93
N ALA A 148 -10.92 9.34 10.91
CA ALA A 148 -10.62 7.97 10.46
C ALA A 148 -9.69 7.32 11.49
N GLY A 149 -10.09 6.18 12.02
CA GLY A 149 -9.32 5.39 12.97
C GLY A 149 -8.40 4.35 12.31
N PRO A 150 -7.74 3.49 13.12
CA PRO A 150 -6.86 2.45 12.60
C PRO A 150 -7.55 1.53 11.60
N SER A 151 -6.86 1.16 10.55
CA SER A 151 -7.31 0.35 9.41
C SER A 151 -8.38 0.99 8.52
N GLU A 152 -8.75 2.24 8.76
CA GLU A 152 -9.71 2.95 7.93
C GLU A 152 -9.02 3.73 6.81
N PRO A 153 -9.46 3.56 5.55
CA PRO A 153 -9.03 4.42 4.46
C PRO A 153 -9.79 5.75 4.49
N ALA A 154 -9.14 6.80 4.03
CA ALA A 154 -9.76 8.11 3.88
C ALA A 154 -9.15 8.85 2.68
N LEU A 155 -9.99 9.61 2.00
CA LEU A 155 -9.56 10.56 1.00
C LEU A 155 -9.44 11.91 1.69
N ILE A 156 -8.26 12.52 1.63
CA ILE A 156 -7.98 13.80 2.29
C ILE A 156 -7.69 14.92 1.28
N LEU A 157 -8.11 16.12 1.64
CA LEU A 157 -7.82 17.36 0.93
C LEU A 157 -6.98 18.27 1.82
N GLY A 158 -6.07 19.03 1.24
CA GLY A 158 -5.34 20.09 1.97
C GLY A 158 -3.82 19.99 1.88
N LEU A 159 -3.25 18.93 1.34
CA LEU A 159 -1.81 18.85 1.10
C LEU A 159 -1.36 19.83 0.01
N ASN A 160 -0.13 20.30 0.09
CA ASN A 160 0.45 21.24 -0.87
C ASN A 160 1.02 20.58 -2.14
N GLY A 161 0.82 19.31 -2.30
CA GLY A 161 1.29 18.54 -3.45
C GLY A 161 0.76 17.11 -3.41
N ALA A 162 1.26 16.28 -4.32
CA ALA A 162 0.90 14.88 -4.44
C ALA A 162 2.04 14.01 -3.92
N PRO A 163 2.00 13.50 -2.68
CA PRO A 163 2.96 12.51 -2.22
C PRO A 163 2.84 11.22 -3.04
N GLN A 164 3.90 10.43 -3.06
CA GLN A 164 3.94 9.19 -3.81
C GLN A 164 3.22 8.07 -3.09
N ALA A 165 2.63 7.14 -3.84
CA ALA A 165 2.11 5.90 -3.29
C ALA A 165 3.21 5.15 -2.53
N GLY A 166 2.88 4.67 -1.33
CA GLY A 166 3.85 4.03 -0.43
C GLY A 166 4.55 4.98 0.54
N ASP A 167 4.46 6.29 0.36
CA ASP A 167 4.98 7.25 1.33
C ASP A 167 4.25 7.09 2.67
N THR A 168 5.00 7.19 3.75
CA THR A 168 4.44 7.24 5.11
C THR A 168 3.95 8.65 5.41
N PHE A 169 2.76 8.80 5.99
CA PHE A 169 2.31 10.06 6.54
C PHE A 169 2.34 10.05 8.08
N ASN A 170 2.58 11.21 8.65
CA ASN A 170 2.53 11.46 10.09
C ASN A 170 1.73 12.72 10.36
N VAL A 171 1.03 12.73 11.48
CA VAL A 171 0.37 13.94 12.02
C VAL A 171 1.35 14.63 12.96
N LEU A 172 1.57 15.93 12.75
CA LEU A 172 2.47 16.77 13.52
C LEU A 172 1.70 17.82 14.34
N GLU A 173 2.37 18.50 15.28
CA GLU A 173 1.74 19.52 16.13
C GLU A 173 1.54 20.85 15.43
N THR A 174 2.53 21.27 14.61
CA THR A 174 2.55 22.59 13.99
C THR A 174 2.86 22.55 12.52
N ASP A 175 2.34 23.51 11.76
CA ASP A 175 2.66 23.72 10.34
C ASP A 175 4.16 24.00 10.14
N GLN A 176 4.78 24.73 11.07
CA GLN A 176 6.20 25.07 11.01
C GLN A 176 7.07 23.81 11.07
N GLU A 177 6.79 22.89 11.99
CA GLU A 177 7.50 21.62 12.11
C GLU A 177 7.40 20.80 10.81
N ALA A 178 6.18 20.71 10.27
CA ALA A 178 5.94 20.01 9.01
C ALA A 178 6.73 20.62 7.84
N ARG A 179 6.73 21.94 7.76
CA ARG A 179 7.47 22.69 6.72
C ARG A 179 8.97 22.47 6.82
N GLU A 180 9.52 22.53 8.01
CA GLU A 180 10.96 22.33 8.25
C GLU A 180 11.39 20.91 7.84
N ILE A 181 10.64 19.90 8.22
CA ILE A 181 10.93 18.50 7.85
C ILE A 181 10.80 18.29 6.35
N ALA A 182 9.74 18.82 5.74
CA ALA A 182 9.51 18.74 4.30
C ALA A 182 10.67 19.38 3.50
N ASN A 183 11.12 20.57 3.91
CA ASN A 183 12.22 21.27 3.28
C ASN A 183 13.55 20.51 3.40
N ARG A 184 13.84 19.91 4.57
CA ARG A 184 15.03 19.07 4.75
C ARG A 184 15.01 17.85 3.86
N ARG A 185 13.86 17.17 3.76
CA ARG A 185 13.69 16.00 2.89
C ARG A 185 13.88 16.37 1.42
N GLU A 186 13.33 17.49 0.99
CA GLU A 186 13.49 17.98 -0.39
C GLU A 186 14.94 18.31 -0.71
N GLN A 187 15.66 18.96 0.21
CA GLN A 187 17.08 19.26 0.07
C GLN A 187 17.90 17.97 -0.06
N LEU A 188 17.65 16.97 0.79
CA LEU A 188 18.32 15.67 0.72
C LEU A 188 18.07 14.95 -0.60
N GLN A 189 16.85 14.99 -1.13
CA GLN A 189 16.53 14.42 -2.43
C GLN A 189 17.31 15.11 -3.57
N ARG A 190 17.44 16.42 -3.53
CA ARG A 190 18.24 17.17 -4.51
C ARG A 190 19.73 16.81 -4.45
N GLU A 191 20.29 16.71 -3.25
CA GLU A 191 21.70 16.33 -3.05
C GLU A 191 21.98 14.90 -3.54
N LEU A 192 21.09 13.95 -3.25
CA LEU A 192 21.19 12.57 -3.71
C LEU A 192 21.08 12.49 -5.24
N GLY A 193 20.16 13.24 -5.85
CA GLY A 193 20.01 13.34 -7.30
C GLY A 193 21.28 13.86 -7.99
N LEU A 194 21.89 14.91 -7.44
CA LEU A 194 23.15 15.49 -7.95
C LEU A 194 24.32 14.52 -7.81
N ARG A 195 24.41 13.76 -6.70
CA ARG A 195 25.46 12.75 -6.52
C ARG A 195 25.31 11.61 -7.53
N THR A 196 24.09 11.14 -7.75
CA THR A 196 23.79 10.07 -8.71
C THR A 196 24.15 10.50 -10.14
N GLN A 197 23.83 11.73 -10.53
CA GLN A 197 24.22 12.28 -11.84
C GLN A 197 25.73 12.40 -11.99
N LYS A 198 26.45 12.82 -10.94
CA LYS A 198 27.92 12.88 -10.97
C LYS A 198 28.57 11.49 -11.11
N MET A 199 28.00 10.46 -10.47
CA MET A 199 28.49 9.08 -10.61
C MET A 199 28.30 8.56 -12.04
N LEU A 200 27.12 8.76 -12.61
CA LEU A 200 26.81 8.33 -13.98
C LEU A 200 27.72 9.02 -15.01
N THR A 201 28.03 10.31 -14.84
CA THR A 201 28.94 11.03 -15.75
C THR A 201 30.42 10.63 -15.60
N LEU A 202 30.81 10.09 -14.46
CA LEU A 202 32.16 9.56 -14.24
C LEU A 202 32.33 8.15 -14.84
N ASP A 203 31.29 7.34 -14.81
CA ASP A 203 31.30 6.01 -15.42
C ASP A 203 31.23 6.05 -16.97
N ASP A 204 30.66 7.11 -17.54
CA ASP A 204 30.60 7.33 -19.00
C ASP A 204 31.92 7.88 -19.61
N ILE A 205 32.91 8.26 -18.78
CA ILE A 205 34.18 8.83 -19.21
C ILE A 205 35.37 7.83 -19.07
N GLY A 206 35.07 6.59 -18.59
CA GLY A 206 36.06 5.53 -18.35
C GLY A 206 36.27 4.54 -19.52
#